data_68f310cd0bd7c7305276da0e4211c445
#
_entry.id   68f310cd0bd7c7305276da0e4211c445
#
_cell.length_a   1.000
_cell.length_b   1.000
_cell.length_c   1.000
_cell.angle_alpha   90.00
_cell.angle_beta   90.00
_cell.angle_gamma   90.00
#
_symmetry.space_group_name_H-M   'P 1'
#
loop_
_entity.id
_entity.type
_entity.pdbx_description
1 polymer ?
#
loop_
_entity_poly.entity_id
_entity_poly.type
_entity_poly.pdbx_seq_one_letter_code
_entity_poly.pdbx_strand_id
1 'polypeptide(L)'
;MRNYLVKNGPKPRFYALLAAPLLVILSSISVAADGDFVPRTADQKPDFNGIWQAIGSAHWNIEPHAADFSPLVELGAIGAIPAGLGIVEGGSIPYTSEARAKQQENRADWLALDPVVKCYMPGVPRATYLPFPFQIIQSPDHVVMAYEFASASRIVYMDRPDFEAPIFSWMGHSRGHFEEDSLVIDVTDQVPDTWLDRAGNHHSDALRVTERYTHVGPNTLMYEATLEDPNVYTQSWTLKFPLYRRLDENMQILEFKCVEFTEELIYGHLRKGANAE
;
A
#
# COMPACT_ATOMS: atom_id res chain seq x y z
N MET A 1 -43.92 37.04 81.11
CA MET A 1 -43.38 35.89 81.89
C MET A 1 -42.59 35.00 81.01
N ARG A 2 -41.40 34.63 81.44
CA ARG A 2 -40.37 33.75 80.99
C ARG A 2 -39.19 34.42 80.29
N ASN A 3 -38.18 34.60 81.16
CA ASN A 3 -36.81 34.99 80.79
C ASN A 3 -36.13 33.88 80.02
N TYR A 4 -35.45 34.22 78.95
CA TYR A 4 -34.42 33.32 78.37
C TYR A 4 -33.06 34.02 78.42
N LEU A 5 -32.16 33.37 79.14
CA LEU A 5 -30.81 33.73 79.35
C LEU A 5 -29.94 33.59 78.03
N VAL A 6 -29.26 34.66 77.74
CA VAL A 6 -28.28 34.68 76.65
C VAL A 6 -27.02 33.92 77.16
N LYS A 7 -26.69 32.76 76.51
CA LYS A 7 -25.46 32.06 76.73
C LYS A 7 -24.40 32.66 75.84
N ASN A 8 -23.27 33.08 76.43
CA ASN A 8 -22.04 33.51 75.73
C ASN A 8 -21.49 32.41 74.89
N GLY A 9 -21.38 32.70 73.55
CA GLY A 9 -20.67 31.86 72.61
C GLY A 9 -19.16 32.05 72.62
N PRO A 10 -18.36 31.07 72.27
CA PRO A 10 -16.89 31.16 72.34
C PRO A 10 -16.35 32.09 71.26
N LYS A 11 -15.30 32.82 71.63
CA LYS A 11 -14.57 33.76 70.76
C LYS A 11 -13.88 33.04 69.59
N PRO A 12 -13.87 33.57 68.38
CA PRO A 12 -13.19 32.99 67.25
C PRO A 12 -11.66 33.05 67.44
N ARG A 13 -10.99 31.90 67.36
CA ARG A 13 -9.55 31.77 67.23
C ARG A 13 -9.16 32.00 65.76
N PHE A 14 -8.43 33.08 65.49
CA PHE A 14 -7.79 33.31 64.21
C PHE A 14 -6.63 32.32 64.08
N TYR A 15 -6.76 31.33 63.19
CA TYR A 15 -5.62 30.56 62.70
C TYR A 15 -5.00 31.27 61.52
N ALA A 16 -3.77 31.72 61.70
CA ALA A 16 -2.97 32.26 60.60
C ALA A 16 -2.60 31.07 59.68
N LEU A 17 -3.23 31.01 58.52
CA LEU A 17 -2.83 30.09 57.45
C LEU A 17 -1.52 30.59 56.84
N LEU A 18 -0.42 29.95 57.18
CA LEU A 18 0.82 30.03 56.46
C LEU A 18 0.64 29.39 55.10
N ALA A 19 0.49 30.22 54.09
CA ALA A 19 0.50 29.78 52.68
C ALA A 19 1.95 29.45 52.30
N ALA A 20 2.31 28.17 52.30
CA ALA A 20 3.56 27.75 51.67
C ALA A 20 3.40 27.81 50.14
N PRO A 21 4.31 28.42 49.41
CA PRO A 21 4.26 28.38 47.95
C PRO A 21 4.55 26.96 47.48
N LEU A 22 3.56 26.33 46.89
CA LEU A 22 3.72 25.06 46.16
C LEU A 22 4.53 25.34 44.89
N LEU A 23 5.82 25.05 44.95
CA LEU A 23 6.69 25.13 43.79
C LEU A 23 6.32 23.97 42.85
N VAL A 24 5.48 24.23 41.87
CA VAL A 24 5.18 23.29 40.79
C VAL A 24 6.40 23.24 39.90
N ILE A 25 7.26 22.25 40.11
CA ILE A 25 8.32 21.90 39.16
C ILE A 25 7.59 21.29 37.96
N LEU A 26 7.34 22.10 36.92
CA LEU A 26 7.03 21.58 35.59
C LEU A 26 8.30 20.89 35.10
N SER A 27 8.39 19.58 35.36
CA SER A 27 9.26 18.71 34.59
C SER A 27 8.74 18.74 33.15
N SER A 28 9.37 19.53 32.31
CA SER A 28 9.25 19.38 30.87
C SER A 28 9.70 17.95 30.55
N ILE A 29 8.71 17.06 30.32
CA ILE A 29 8.95 15.79 29.64
C ILE A 29 9.37 16.24 28.22
N SER A 30 10.68 16.35 28.02
CA SER A 30 11.23 16.31 26.68
C SER A 30 10.83 14.93 26.16
N VAL A 31 9.77 14.87 25.36
CA VAL A 31 9.62 13.79 24.38
C VAL A 31 10.86 13.95 23.52
N ALA A 32 11.88 13.15 23.80
CA ALA A 32 12.95 12.94 22.86
C ALA A 32 12.23 12.60 21.56
N ALA A 33 12.32 13.48 20.57
CA ALA A 33 12.08 13.07 19.20
C ALA A 33 12.95 11.84 19.03
N ASP A 34 12.33 10.69 18.81
CA ASP A 34 13.01 9.42 18.59
C ASP A 34 13.87 9.66 17.35
N GLY A 35 15.07 10.13 17.59
CA GLY A 35 16.04 10.44 16.56
C GLY A 35 16.45 9.10 15.96
N ASP A 36 16.19 8.96 14.68
CA ASP A 36 16.78 7.95 13.84
C ASP A 36 16.31 6.50 14.07
N PHE A 37 14.97 6.25 13.93
CA PHE A 37 14.44 4.88 13.89
C PHE A 37 14.73 4.18 12.54
N VAL A 38 15.28 4.88 11.55
CA VAL A 38 15.57 4.31 10.23
C VAL A 38 16.72 3.32 10.33
N PRO A 39 16.48 2.02 10.13
CA PRO A 39 17.55 1.02 10.12
C PRO A 39 18.60 1.36 9.07
N ARG A 40 19.86 1.04 9.35
CA ARG A 40 20.98 1.27 8.43
C ARG A 40 21.69 -0.01 8.09
N THR A 41 22.09 -0.14 6.83
CA THR A 41 23.00 -1.15 6.36
C THR A 41 24.45 -0.89 6.86
N ALA A 42 25.36 -1.81 6.65
CA ALA A 42 26.75 -1.65 7.08
C ALA A 42 27.45 -0.44 6.43
N ASP A 43 27.03 -0.04 5.23
CA ASP A 43 27.49 1.14 4.49
C ASP A 43 26.67 2.41 4.76
N GLN A 44 25.88 2.40 5.86
CA GLN A 44 25.12 3.54 6.37
C GLN A 44 23.95 4.00 5.46
N LYS A 45 23.58 3.22 4.47
CA LYS A 45 22.38 3.46 3.67
C LYS A 45 21.12 3.04 4.46
N PRO A 46 19.94 3.64 4.18
CA PRO A 46 18.68 3.13 4.76
C PRO A 46 18.48 1.65 4.41
N ASP A 47 18.09 0.86 5.39
CA ASP A 47 17.95 -0.60 5.25
C ASP A 47 16.48 -1.01 5.04
N PHE A 48 16.17 -1.37 3.80
CA PHE A 48 14.85 -1.86 3.40
C PHE A 48 14.75 -3.40 3.39
N ASN A 49 15.84 -4.12 3.72
CA ASN A 49 15.83 -5.57 3.74
C ASN A 49 14.69 -6.12 4.59
N GLY A 50 14.05 -7.17 4.13
CA GLY A 50 13.00 -7.86 4.86
C GLY A 50 11.87 -8.35 3.99
N ILE A 51 10.90 -9.00 4.63
CA ILE A 51 9.67 -9.46 3.98
C ILE A 51 8.56 -8.49 4.36
N TRP A 52 7.90 -7.95 3.36
CA TRP A 52 6.91 -6.90 3.48
C TRP A 52 5.58 -7.34 2.87
N GLN A 53 4.48 -6.77 3.35
CA GLN A 53 3.15 -7.08 2.85
C GLN A 53 2.22 -5.87 3.00
N ALA A 54 1.42 -5.61 1.96
CA ALA A 54 0.26 -4.72 2.06
C ALA A 54 -0.93 -5.46 2.67
N ILE A 55 -1.72 -4.77 3.48
CA ILE A 55 -2.96 -5.30 4.05
C ILE A 55 -4.11 -4.43 3.56
N GLY A 56 -5.02 -4.99 2.79
CA GLY A 56 -6.16 -4.25 2.26
C GLY A 56 -6.85 -4.91 1.08
N SER A 57 -7.77 -4.18 0.48
CA SER A 57 -8.60 -4.61 -0.66
C SER A 57 -8.20 -3.95 -2.00
N ALA A 58 -7.06 -3.27 -2.06
CA ALA A 58 -6.60 -2.55 -3.25
C ALA A 58 -6.47 -3.43 -4.50
N HIS A 59 -6.18 -4.73 -4.34
CA HIS A 59 -6.14 -5.67 -5.45
C HIS A 59 -7.52 -5.91 -6.12
N TRP A 60 -8.62 -5.59 -5.41
CA TRP A 60 -9.96 -5.56 -5.98
C TRP A 60 -10.24 -4.26 -6.72
N ASN A 61 -9.95 -3.13 -6.08
CA ASN A 61 -10.07 -1.81 -6.66
C ASN A 61 -9.21 -0.82 -5.88
N ILE A 62 -8.34 -0.10 -6.57
CA ILE A 62 -7.49 0.94 -5.96
C ILE A 62 -8.25 2.24 -5.68
N GLU A 63 -9.40 2.50 -6.36
CA GLU A 63 -10.30 3.59 -6.03
C GLU A 63 -11.24 3.21 -4.84
N PRO A 64 -11.77 4.17 -4.06
CA PRO A 64 -12.77 3.89 -3.03
C PRO A 64 -13.99 3.17 -3.60
N HIS A 65 -14.44 2.11 -2.91
CA HIS A 65 -15.57 1.31 -3.39
C HIS A 65 -16.34 0.67 -2.23
N ALA A 66 -17.65 0.53 -2.43
CA ALA A 66 -18.49 -0.26 -1.55
C ALA A 66 -18.26 -1.76 -1.77
N ALA A 67 -18.73 -2.58 -0.82
CA ALA A 67 -18.86 -4.01 -1.06
C ALA A 67 -19.82 -4.25 -2.23
N ASP A 68 -19.52 -5.25 -3.05
CA ASP A 68 -20.28 -5.56 -4.24
C ASP A 68 -20.36 -7.09 -4.45
N PHE A 69 -21.26 -7.49 -5.31
CA PHE A 69 -21.41 -8.89 -5.70
C PHE A 69 -20.26 -9.32 -6.61
N SER A 70 -19.76 -10.51 -6.36
CA SER A 70 -18.93 -11.17 -7.36
C SER A 70 -19.73 -11.44 -8.65
N PRO A 71 -19.11 -11.43 -9.82
CA PRO A 71 -19.71 -12.01 -11.03
C PRO A 71 -20.02 -13.51 -10.86
N LEU A 72 -19.44 -14.15 -9.85
CA LEU A 72 -19.65 -15.55 -9.47
C LEU A 72 -20.54 -15.59 -8.21
N VAL A 73 -21.81 -15.26 -8.38
CA VAL A 73 -22.80 -15.14 -7.29
C VAL A 73 -22.93 -16.44 -6.48
N GLU A 74 -22.74 -17.57 -7.13
CA GLU A 74 -22.83 -18.93 -6.55
C GLU A 74 -21.76 -19.17 -5.47
N LEU A 75 -20.66 -18.43 -5.49
CA LEU A 75 -19.62 -18.52 -4.46
C LEU A 75 -20.02 -17.82 -3.14
N GLY A 76 -21.11 -17.07 -3.12
CA GLY A 76 -21.57 -16.36 -1.92
C GLY A 76 -20.49 -15.45 -1.34
N ALA A 77 -20.25 -15.56 -0.04
CA ALA A 77 -19.30 -14.70 0.67
C ALA A 77 -17.83 -14.85 0.19
N ILE A 78 -17.45 -16.03 -0.32
CA ILE A 78 -16.09 -16.28 -0.81
C ILE A 78 -15.81 -15.46 -2.08
N GLY A 79 -16.83 -15.29 -2.93
CA GLY A 79 -16.73 -14.52 -4.16
C GLY A 79 -17.06 -13.02 -4.00
N ALA A 80 -17.49 -12.59 -2.83
CA ALA A 80 -17.89 -11.20 -2.61
C ALA A 80 -16.69 -10.24 -2.71
N ILE A 81 -16.92 -9.08 -3.33
CA ILE A 81 -15.95 -8.02 -3.39
C ILE A 81 -16.02 -7.21 -2.06
N PRO A 82 -14.97 -7.19 -1.23
CA PRO A 82 -14.99 -6.43 0.01
C PRO A 82 -15.01 -4.91 -0.26
N ALA A 83 -15.57 -4.13 0.65
CA ALA A 83 -15.44 -2.68 0.58
C ALA A 83 -13.98 -2.24 0.77
N GLY A 84 -13.60 -1.11 0.18
CA GLY A 84 -12.28 -0.51 0.31
C GLY A 84 -12.32 1.01 0.34
N LEU A 85 -11.44 1.60 1.16
CA LEU A 85 -11.26 3.07 1.22
C LEU A 85 -10.53 3.61 -0.02
N GLY A 86 -9.94 2.72 -0.82
CA GLY A 86 -9.03 3.08 -1.90
C GLY A 86 -7.65 3.51 -1.40
N ILE A 87 -6.71 3.54 -2.32
CA ILE A 87 -5.33 3.97 -2.07
C ILE A 87 -4.90 5.11 -2.99
N VAL A 88 -5.78 5.57 -3.88
CA VAL A 88 -5.55 6.70 -4.79
C VAL A 88 -5.71 8.01 -4.03
N GLU A 89 -4.71 8.87 -4.05
CA GLU A 89 -4.80 10.21 -3.48
C GLU A 89 -5.86 11.03 -4.25
N GLY A 90 -6.73 11.70 -3.52
CA GLY A 90 -7.90 12.36 -4.12
C GLY A 90 -9.06 11.44 -4.51
N GLY A 91 -8.91 10.12 -4.34
CA GLY A 91 -9.98 9.13 -4.43
C GLY A 91 -10.38 8.70 -5.84
N SER A 92 -9.82 9.27 -6.90
CA SER A 92 -10.15 8.88 -8.28
C SER A 92 -8.96 9.03 -9.23
N ILE A 93 -8.88 8.09 -10.18
CA ILE A 93 -7.89 8.12 -11.25
C ILE A 93 -8.33 9.13 -12.32
N PRO A 94 -7.45 10.06 -12.73
CA PRO A 94 -7.77 11.09 -13.70
C PRO A 94 -7.73 10.57 -15.16
N TYR A 95 -8.58 9.61 -15.48
CA TYR A 95 -8.67 9.05 -16.82
C TYR A 95 -9.12 10.05 -17.89
N THR A 96 -8.65 9.85 -19.12
CA THR A 96 -9.35 10.38 -20.30
C THR A 96 -10.72 9.69 -20.42
N SER A 97 -11.66 10.28 -21.17
CA SER A 97 -12.99 9.68 -21.36
C SER A 97 -12.92 8.30 -22.04
N GLU A 98 -12.01 8.15 -23.01
CA GLU A 98 -11.78 6.90 -23.73
C GLU A 98 -11.20 5.82 -22.81
N ALA A 99 -10.20 6.17 -22.03
CA ALA A 99 -9.59 5.23 -21.07
C ALA A 99 -10.56 4.82 -19.96
N ARG A 100 -11.44 5.73 -19.51
CA ARG A 100 -12.50 5.37 -18.56
C ARG A 100 -13.51 4.38 -19.16
N ALA A 101 -13.88 4.54 -20.41
CA ALA A 101 -14.74 3.58 -21.10
C ALA A 101 -14.07 2.20 -21.19
N LYS A 102 -12.78 2.17 -21.52
CA LYS A 102 -11.98 0.92 -21.54
C LYS A 102 -11.91 0.26 -20.19
N GLN A 103 -11.71 1.02 -19.12
CA GLN A 103 -11.73 0.50 -17.73
C GLN A 103 -13.08 -0.19 -17.41
N GLN A 104 -14.20 0.40 -17.83
CA GLN A 104 -15.53 -0.19 -17.62
C GLN A 104 -15.72 -1.50 -18.40
N GLU A 105 -15.24 -1.58 -19.63
CA GLU A 105 -15.22 -2.83 -20.43
C GLU A 105 -14.39 -3.91 -19.71
N ASN A 106 -13.19 -3.58 -19.29
CA ASN A 106 -12.30 -4.48 -18.54
C ASN A 106 -12.99 -5.01 -17.28
N ARG A 107 -13.61 -4.10 -16.50
CA ARG A 107 -14.33 -4.45 -15.26
C ARG A 107 -15.49 -5.42 -15.52
N ALA A 108 -16.21 -5.24 -16.62
CA ALA A 108 -17.39 -6.05 -16.94
C ALA A 108 -17.04 -7.54 -17.13
N ASP A 109 -15.83 -7.83 -17.61
CA ASP A 109 -15.38 -9.21 -17.86
C ASP A 109 -13.96 -9.48 -17.29
N TRP A 110 -13.70 -8.97 -16.08
CA TRP A 110 -12.38 -9.08 -15.45
C TRP A 110 -11.90 -10.53 -15.32
N LEU A 111 -12.81 -11.49 -15.10
CA LEU A 111 -12.44 -12.91 -14.96
C LEU A 111 -11.82 -13.47 -16.24
N ALA A 112 -12.29 -13.03 -17.42
CA ALA A 112 -11.73 -13.45 -18.69
C ALA A 112 -10.55 -12.58 -19.15
N LEU A 113 -10.47 -11.33 -18.70
CA LEU A 113 -9.53 -10.35 -19.25
C LEU A 113 -8.34 -10.03 -18.34
N ASP A 114 -8.50 -10.12 -17.00
CA ASP A 114 -7.42 -9.79 -16.08
C ASP A 114 -6.24 -10.77 -16.19
N PRO A 115 -5.05 -10.32 -16.58
CA PRO A 115 -3.89 -11.19 -16.76
C PRO A 115 -3.46 -11.89 -15.47
N VAL A 116 -3.67 -11.28 -14.28
CA VAL A 116 -3.34 -11.89 -12.98
C VAL A 116 -4.18 -13.15 -12.72
N VAL A 117 -5.44 -13.18 -13.14
CA VAL A 117 -6.31 -14.36 -13.07
C VAL A 117 -5.78 -15.52 -13.93
N LYS A 118 -5.03 -15.19 -14.98
CA LYS A 118 -4.38 -16.15 -15.88
C LYS A 118 -2.94 -16.48 -15.52
N CYS A 119 -2.50 -16.11 -14.31
CA CYS A 119 -1.14 -16.36 -13.81
C CYS A 119 -0.01 -15.56 -14.47
N TYR A 120 -0.31 -14.52 -15.22
CA TYR A 120 0.70 -13.60 -15.69
C TYR A 120 1.23 -12.74 -14.53
N MET A 121 2.44 -12.23 -14.69
CA MET A 121 3.03 -11.34 -13.70
C MET A 121 2.21 -10.05 -13.56
N PRO A 122 2.05 -9.52 -12.33
CA PRO A 122 1.10 -8.44 -12.06
C PRO A 122 1.53 -7.06 -12.56
N GLY A 123 2.82 -6.86 -12.86
CA GLY A 123 3.38 -5.55 -13.13
C GLY A 123 3.53 -4.67 -11.90
N VAL A 124 4.05 -3.46 -12.12
CA VAL A 124 4.28 -2.44 -11.10
C VAL A 124 3.29 -1.29 -11.32
N PRO A 125 2.59 -0.80 -10.30
CA PRO A 125 2.78 -1.06 -8.86
C PRO A 125 1.95 -2.24 -8.30
N ARG A 126 1.13 -2.93 -9.12
CA ARG A 126 0.18 -3.96 -8.65
C ARG A 126 0.82 -5.05 -7.80
N ALA A 127 2.02 -5.48 -8.16
CA ALA A 127 2.76 -6.49 -7.41
C ALA A 127 2.90 -6.17 -5.91
N THR A 128 3.00 -4.88 -5.58
CA THR A 128 3.29 -4.41 -4.22
C THR A 128 2.07 -4.46 -3.30
N TYR A 129 0.84 -4.37 -3.83
CA TYR A 129 -0.40 -4.42 -3.03
C TYR A 129 -1.27 -5.65 -3.28
N LEU A 130 -0.78 -6.66 -3.99
CA LEU A 130 -1.42 -7.98 -3.94
C LEU A 130 -1.37 -8.52 -2.51
N PRO A 131 -2.34 -9.37 -2.10
CA PRO A 131 -2.42 -9.88 -0.72
C PRO A 131 -1.37 -10.98 -0.42
N PHE A 132 -0.21 -10.88 -1.04
CA PHE A 132 0.93 -11.78 -0.90
C PHE A 132 2.15 -11.00 -0.43
N PRO A 133 3.04 -11.61 0.38
CA PRO A 133 4.26 -10.96 0.79
C PRO A 133 5.26 -10.86 -0.37
N PHE A 134 6.21 -9.93 -0.22
CA PHE A 134 7.39 -9.83 -1.07
C PHE A 134 8.62 -9.53 -0.23
N GLN A 135 9.76 -9.93 -0.72
CA GLN A 135 11.06 -9.73 -0.07
C GLN A 135 11.87 -8.67 -0.80
N ILE A 136 12.43 -7.74 -0.03
CA ILE A 136 13.46 -6.80 -0.48
C ILE A 136 14.82 -7.34 -0.03
N ILE A 137 15.74 -7.47 -0.98
CA ILE A 137 17.14 -7.85 -0.75
C ILE A 137 18.01 -6.75 -1.32
N GLN A 138 18.71 -6.04 -0.46
CA GLN A 138 19.49 -4.87 -0.80
C GLN A 138 20.98 -5.19 -0.85
N SER A 139 21.63 -4.75 -1.92
CA SER A 139 23.08 -4.76 -2.07
C SER A 139 23.54 -3.36 -2.52
N PRO A 140 24.85 -3.05 -2.55
CA PRO A 140 25.34 -1.73 -2.95
C PRO A 140 24.88 -1.29 -4.34
N ASP A 141 24.86 -2.21 -5.31
CA ASP A 141 24.61 -1.89 -6.73
C ASP A 141 23.20 -2.25 -7.19
N HIS A 142 22.47 -3.06 -6.41
CA HIS A 142 21.17 -3.57 -6.80
C HIS A 142 20.26 -3.77 -5.60
N VAL A 143 18.95 -3.57 -5.84
CA VAL A 143 17.91 -4.07 -4.95
C VAL A 143 17.12 -5.13 -5.72
N VAL A 144 17.00 -6.33 -5.15
CA VAL A 144 16.16 -7.40 -5.70
C VAL A 144 14.84 -7.40 -4.95
N MET A 145 13.73 -7.37 -5.68
CA MET A 145 12.40 -7.54 -5.13
C MET A 145 11.82 -8.87 -5.62
N ALA A 146 11.65 -9.81 -4.69
CA ALA A 146 11.08 -11.12 -4.95
C ALA A 146 9.65 -11.17 -4.40
N TYR A 147 8.68 -11.31 -5.28
CA TYR A 147 7.25 -11.39 -4.94
C TYR A 147 6.80 -12.84 -4.86
N GLU A 148 6.02 -13.19 -3.84
CA GLU A 148 5.46 -14.54 -3.74
C GLU A 148 4.53 -14.82 -4.92
N PHE A 149 3.63 -13.87 -5.23
CA PHE A 149 2.71 -14.05 -6.35
C PHE A 149 3.43 -14.23 -7.69
N ALA A 150 3.06 -15.26 -8.42
CA ALA A 150 3.60 -15.67 -9.73
C ALA A 150 5.12 -15.92 -9.71
N SER A 151 5.74 -16.04 -8.54
CA SER A 151 7.22 -16.06 -8.39
C SER A 151 7.89 -14.91 -9.14
N ALA A 152 7.20 -13.77 -9.23
CA ALA A 152 7.69 -12.60 -9.94
C ALA A 152 8.91 -12.01 -9.21
N SER A 153 9.85 -11.50 -9.98
CA SER A 153 11.00 -10.79 -9.43
C SER A 153 11.40 -9.65 -10.34
N ARG A 154 12.04 -8.65 -9.76
CA ARG A 154 12.69 -7.58 -10.50
C ARG A 154 14.01 -7.18 -9.85
N ILE A 155 14.91 -6.68 -10.65
CA ILE A 155 16.17 -6.09 -10.21
C ILE A 155 16.05 -4.58 -10.41
N VAL A 156 16.29 -3.83 -9.34
CA VAL A 156 16.44 -2.38 -9.37
C VAL A 156 17.92 -2.08 -9.49
N TYR A 157 18.32 -1.42 -10.57
CA TYR A 157 19.69 -1.00 -10.83
C TYR A 157 19.95 0.32 -10.13
N MET A 158 20.80 0.28 -9.09
CA MET A 158 21.06 1.45 -8.25
C MET A 158 22.05 2.41 -8.90
N ASP A 159 21.75 3.71 -8.78
CA ASP A 159 22.59 4.83 -9.26
C ASP A 159 23.00 4.72 -10.75
N ARG A 160 22.12 4.18 -11.58
CA ARG A 160 22.33 3.99 -13.03
C ARG A 160 21.17 4.58 -13.85
N PRO A 161 21.00 5.92 -13.84
CA PRO A 161 19.85 6.58 -14.49
C PRO A 161 19.80 6.35 -16.01
N ASP A 162 20.95 6.18 -16.65
CA ASP A 162 21.06 6.00 -18.11
C ASP A 162 21.02 4.51 -18.54
N PHE A 163 20.75 3.60 -17.61
CA PHE A 163 20.64 2.18 -17.97
C PHE A 163 19.29 1.92 -18.62
N GLU A 164 19.29 1.68 -19.91
CA GLU A 164 18.09 1.49 -20.72
C GLU A 164 17.62 0.03 -20.71
N ALA A 165 16.29 -0.15 -20.85
CA ALA A 165 15.70 -1.45 -21.03
C ALA A 165 15.98 -2.01 -22.42
N PRO A 166 16.37 -3.29 -22.55
CA PRO A 166 16.54 -3.92 -23.85
C PRO A 166 15.22 -4.22 -24.57
N ILE A 167 14.15 -4.45 -23.79
CA ILE A 167 12.79 -4.80 -24.26
C ILE A 167 11.75 -4.45 -23.20
N PHE A 168 10.51 -4.34 -23.60
CA PHE A 168 9.38 -4.30 -22.67
C PHE A 168 9.24 -5.62 -21.89
N SER A 169 8.87 -5.51 -20.62
CA SER A 169 8.68 -6.69 -19.76
C SER A 169 7.48 -6.53 -18.84
N TRP A 170 6.98 -7.66 -18.28
CA TRP A 170 5.84 -7.65 -17.35
C TRP A 170 6.09 -6.81 -16.09
N MET A 171 7.31 -6.83 -15.55
CA MET A 171 7.67 -6.10 -14.34
C MET A 171 8.36 -4.76 -14.63
N GLY A 172 8.45 -4.38 -15.89
CA GLY A 172 9.15 -3.17 -16.33
C GLY A 172 10.65 -3.20 -16.07
N HIS A 173 11.29 -2.09 -16.36
CA HIS A 173 12.70 -1.83 -16.10
C HIS A 173 12.83 -0.85 -14.94
N SER A 174 13.53 -1.24 -13.87
CA SER A 174 13.62 -0.50 -12.62
C SER A 174 15.01 0.07 -12.39
N ARG A 175 15.09 1.39 -12.16
CA ARG A 175 16.32 2.12 -11.79
C ARG A 175 16.07 2.82 -10.48
N GLY A 176 16.98 2.70 -9.52
CA GLY A 176 16.79 3.22 -8.18
C GLY A 176 17.92 4.12 -7.72
N HIS A 177 17.61 4.95 -6.75
CA HIS A 177 18.55 5.76 -6.01
C HIS A 177 18.01 6.06 -4.62
N PHE A 178 18.85 6.54 -3.73
CA PHE A 178 18.42 7.02 -2.43
C PHE A 178 18.23 8.53 -2.45
N GLU A 179 17.10 8.99 -1.94
CA GLU A 179 16.86 10.39 -1.60
C GLU A 179 16.69 10.49 -0.09
N GLU A 180 17.66 11.06 0.60
CA GLU A 180 17.70 11.07 2.07
C GLU A 180 17.53 9.65 2.63
N ASP A 181 16.43 9.38 3.34
CA ASP A 181 16.10 8.11 3.94
C ASP A 181 15.03 7.32 3.16
N SER A 182 14.78 7.70 1.93
CA SER A 182 13.84 7.02 1.03
C SER A 182 14.56 6.30 -0.09
N LEU A 183 14.06 5.12 -0.45
CA LEU A 183 14.40 4.44 -1.70
C LEU A 183 13.43 4.90 -2.78
N VAL A 184 13.94 5.51 -3.84
CA VAL A 184 13.17 5.95 -5.00
C VAL A 184 13.49 5.03 -6.18
N ILE A 185 12.45 4.59 -6.89
CA ILE A 185 12.58 3.67 -8.03
C ILE A 185 11.75 4.18 -9.19
N ASP A 186 12.40 4.44 -10.32
CA ASP A 186 11.73 4.73 -11.58
C ASP A 186 11.56 3.45 -12.39
N VAL A 187 10.31 3.19 -12.80
CA VAL A 187 9.93 2.01 -13.60
C VAL A 187 9.39 2.45 -14.93
N THR A 188 9.96 1.92 -16.00
CA THR A 188 9.57 2.16 -17.39
C THR A 188 9.48 0.84 -18.15
N ASP A 189 9.10 0.89 -19.43
CA ASP A 189 9.16 -0.26 -20.35
C ASP A 189 8.36 -1.48 -19.88
N GLN A 190 7.21 -1.22 -19.24
CA GLN A 190 6.26 -2.23 -18.82
C GLN A 190 5.28 -2.54 -19.96
N VAL A 191 4.99 -3.83 -20.19
CA VAL A 191 4.00 -4.23 -21.20
C VAL A 191 2.62 -3.68 -20.86
N PRO A 192 1.84 -3.23 -21.86
CA PRO A 192 0.52 -2.62 -21.62
C PRO A 192 -0.55 -3.63 -21.18
N ASP A 193 -0.23 -4.92 -21.23
CA ASP A 193 -1.16 -5.99 -20.84
C ASP A 193 -1.35 -6.09 -19.34
N THR A 194 -0.51 -5.46 -18.52
CA THR A 194 -0.70 -5.47 -17.05
C THR A 194 -1.83 -4.52 -16.65
N TRP A 195 -2.57 -4.92 -15.61
CA TRP A 195 -3.62 -4.10 -15.01
C TRP A 195 -3.21 -3.63 -13.62
N LEU A 196 -3.89 -2.57 -13.12
CA LEU A 196 -3.65 -2.08 -11.78
C LEU A 196 -4.47 -2.84 -10.73
N ASP A 197 -5.64 -3.40 -11.08
CA ASP A 197 -6.52 -4.15 -10.18
C ASP A 197 -7.57 -4.95 -10.92
N ARG A 198 -8.44 -5.64 -10.18
CA ARG A 198 -9.57 -6.40 -10.73
C ARG A 198 -10.75 -5.51 -11.17
N ALA A 199 -10.76 -4.21 -10.84
CA ALA A 199 -11.73 -3.26 -11.35
C ALA A 199 -11.45 -2.81 -12.79
N GLY A 200 -10.43 -3.36 -13.42
CA GLY A 200 -10.09 -3.09 -14.81
C GLY A 200 -9.26 -1.82 -15.01
N ASN A 201 -8.74 -1.26 -13.93
CA ASN A 201 -7.84 -0.12 -14.00
C ASN A 201 -6.57 -0.52 -14.76
N HIS A 202 -6.20 0.27 -15.75
CA HIS A 202 -5.19 -0.09 -16.75
C HIS A 202 -4.29 1.09 -17.12
N HIS A 203 -3.30 0.82 -17.93
CA HIS A 203 -2.35 1.79 -18.47
C HIS A 203 -1.96 1.41 -19.90
N SER A 204 -1.15 2.22 -20.57
CA SER A 204 -0.53 1.92 -21.85
C SER A 204 0.96 1.58 -21.69
N ASP A 205 1.63 1.35 -22.82
CA ASP A 205 3.09 1.17 -22.88
C ASP A 205 3.89 2.45 -22.59
N ALA A 206 3.21 3.61 -22.56
CA ALA A 206 3.82 4.88 -22.17
C ALA A 206 3.88 5.09 -20.64
N LEU A 207 3.41 4.12 -19.83
CA LEU A 207 3.41 4.23 -18.39
C LEU A 207 4.82 4.47 -17.85
N ARG A 208 4.93 5.44 -16.94
CA ARG A 208 6.05 5.66 -16.04
C ARG A 208 5.55 5.61 -14.62
N VAL A 209 6.25 4.89 -13.76
CA VAL A 209 5.94 4.80 -12.34
C VAL A 209 7.16 5.24 -11.55
N THR A 210 6.99 6.25 -10.70
CA THR A 210 8.01 6.61 -9.70
C THR A 210 7.54 6.11 -8.35
N GLU A 211 8.18 5.09 -7.83
CA GLU A 211 7.90 4.51 -6.51
C GLU A 211 8.79 5.14 -5.44
N ARG A 212 8.25 5.32 -4.26
CA ARG A 212 8.98 5.79 -3.08
C ARG A 212 8.66 4.90 -1.88
N TYR A 213 9.70 4.41 -1.24
CA TYR A 213 9.63 3.64 0.00
C TYR A 213 10.28 4.46 1.10
N THR A 214 9.53 4.77 2.16
CA THR A 214 10.02 5.58 3.29
C THR A 214 9.67 4.88 4.60
N HIS A 215 10.64 4.76 5.50
CA HIS A 215 10.39 4.26 6.85
C HIS A 215 9.51 5.25 7.62
N VAL A 216 8.37 4.77 8.13
CA VAL A 216 7.48 5.52 9.05
C VAL A 216 7.43 4.86 10.43
N GLY A 217 8.19 3.80 10.61
CA GLY A 217 8.39 3.05 11.84
C GLY A 217 9.37 1.90 11.61
N PRO A 218 9.87 1.24 12.65
CA PRO A 218 10.87 0.16 12.51
C PRO A 218 10.36 -1.02 11.68
N ASN A 219 9.05 -1.24 11.64
CA ASN A 219 8.40 -2.35 10.96
C ASN A 219 7.31 -1.88 9.97
N THR A 220 7.35 -0.62 9.57
CA THR A 220 6.35 -0.05 8.65
C THR A 220 7.03 0.87 7.65
N LEU A 221 6.77 0.64 6.37
CA LEU A 221 7.12 1.57 5.30
C LEU A 221 5.86 2.27 4.82
N MET A 222 5.98 3.54 4.45
CA MET A 222 5.04 4.17 3.56
C MET A 222 5.50 3.92 2.13
N TYR A 223 4.61 3.37 1.33
CA TYR A 223 4.80 3.21 -0.10
C TYR A 223 3.95 4.24 -0.84
N GLU A 224 4.57 4.93 -1.76
CA GLU A 224 3.94 5.89 -2.66
C GLU A 224 4.33 5.52 -4.09
N ALA A 225 3.41 5.57 -5.02
CA ALA A 225 3.70 5.42 -6.44
C ALA A 225 2.98 6.49 -7.22
N THR A 226 3.74 7.30 -7.95
CA THR A 226 3.21 8.29 -8.89
C THR A 226 3.23 7.68 -10.28
N LEU A 227 2.06 7.72 -10.93
CA LEU A 227 1.84 7.16 -12.27
C LEU A 227 1.64 8.29 -13.28
N GLU A 228 2.34 8.20 -14.38
CA GLU A 228 2.25 9.10 -15.54
C GLU A 228 2.04 8.27 -16.80
N ASP A 229 0.98 8.53 -17.53
CA ASP A 229 0.69 7.90 -18.83
C ASP A 229 -0.16 8.85 -19.67
N PRO A 230 0.46 9.59 -20.59
CA PRO A 230 -0.23 10.61 -21.38
C PRO A 230 -1.30 10.06 -22.32
N ASN A 231 -1.28 8.74 -22.59
CA ASN A 231 -2.28 8.10 -23.46
C ASN A 231 -3.55 7.73 -22.67
N VAL A 232 -3.43 7.61 -21.34
CA VAL A 232 -4.51 7.08 -20.49
C VAL A 232 -5.01 8.11 -19.48
N TYR A 233 -4.11 8.91 -18.91
CA TYR A 233 -4.44 9.86 -17.85
C TYR A 233 -4.32 11.31 -18.32
N THR A 234 -5.19 12.17 -17.79
CA THR A 234 -5.17 13.62 -18.09
C THR A 234 -4.09 14.37 -17.30
N GLN A 235 -3.56 13.77 -16.25
CA GLN A 235 -2.46 14.26 -15.43
C GLN A 235 -1.84 13.10 -14.65
N SER A 236 -0.64 13.31 -14.08
CA SER A 236 -0.05 12.38 -13.13
C SER A 236 -0.91 12.25 -11.85
N TRP A 237 -0.87 11.10 -11.22
CA TRP A 237 -1.59 10.82 -10.00
C TRP A 237 -0.82 9.85 -9.11
N THR A 238 -1.13 9.83 -7.82
CA THR A 238 -0.37 9.06 -6.82
C THR A 238 -1.29 8.10 -6.09
N LEU A 239 -0.79 6.92 -5.81
CA LEU A 239 -1.36 6.01 -4.83
C LEU A 239 -0.42 5.87 -3.62
N LYS A 240 -1.01 5.62 -2.44
CA LYS A 240 -0.27 5.62 -1.18
C LYS A 240 -0.89 4.66 -0.17
N PHE A 241 -0.05 3.83 0.46
CA PHE A 241 -0.48 2.89 1.51
C PHE A 241 0.71 2.40 2.33
N PRO A 242 0.47 1.94 3.57
CA PRO A 242 1.53 1.36 4.39
C PRO A 242 1.84 -0.09 3.99
N LEU A 243 3.12 -0.44 4.08
CA LEU A 243 3.63 -1.80 4.02
C LEU A 243 4.08 -2.23 5.42
N TYR A 244 3.76 -3.44 5.79
CA TYR A 244 4.08 -4.00 7.09
C TYR A 244 5.12 -5.09 6.98
N ARG A 245 6.14 -5.04 7.85
CA ARG A 245 7.16 -6.10 7.95
C ARG A 245 6.52 -7.36 8.53
N ARG A 246 6.76 -8.50 7.92
CA ARG A 246 6.38 -9.78 8.49
C ARG A 246 7.37 -10.14 9.60
N LEU A 247 6.85 -10.30 10.82
CA LEU A 247 7.62 -10.56 12.03
C LEU A 247 7.52 -12.00 12.50
N ASP A 248 6.85 -12.84 11.74
CA ASP A 248 6.66 -14.25 12.07
C ASP A 248 8.03 -14.94 12.15
N GLU A 249 8.20 -15.82 13.15
CA GLU A 249 9.43 -16.59 13.30
C GLU A 249 9.64 -17.49 12.07
N ASN A 250 10.84 -17.45 11.51
CA ASN A 250 11.22 -18.18 10.30
C ASN A 250 10.40 -17.84 9.06
N MET A 251 9.84 -16.62 8.97
CA MET A 251 9.14 -16.15 7.79
C MET A 251 10.01 -16.24 6.55
N GLN A 252 9.47 -16.81 5.49
CA GLN A 252 10.08 -16.88 4.16
C GLN A 252 9.03 -16.73 3.08
N ILE A 253 9.46 -16.32 1.89
CA ILE A 253 8.62 -16.35 0.69
C ILE A 253 8.33 -17.79 0.33
N LEU A 254 7.06 -18.11 0.13
CA LEU A 254 6.63 -19.45 -0.21
C LEU A 254 6.69 -19.69 -1.72
N GLU A 255 6.78 -20.96 -2.10
CA GLU A 255 6.67 -21.36 -3.49
C GLU A 255 5.23 -21.14 -3.98
N PHE A 256 5.08 -20.30 -5.00
CA PHE A 256 3.79 -20.02 -5.61
C PHE A 256 3.59 -20.92 -6.85
N LYS A 257 2.53 -21.69 -6.81
CA LYS A 257 2.09 -22.51 -7.94
C LYS A 257 0.79 -21.94 -8.48
N CYS A 258 0.83 -21.36 -9.64
CA CYS A 258 -0.34 -20.97 -10.40
C CYS A 258 -0.58 -21.95 -11.55
N VAL A 259 -1.82 -22.40 -11.70
CA VAL A 259 -2.23 -23.16 -12.87
C VAL A 259 -2.97 -22.20 -13.79
N GLU A 260 -2.42 -21.95 -14.95
CA GLU A 260 -2.97 -21.01 -15.93
C GLU A 260 -4.44 -21.30 -16.22
N PHE A 261 -5.24 -20.24 -16.30
CA PHE A 261 -6.68 -20.28 -16.56
C PHE A 261 -7.52 -21.06 -15.53
N THR A 262 -6.99 -21.41 -14.35
CA THR A 262 -7.71 -22.20 -13.35
C THR A 262 -9.02 -21.54 -12.92
N GLU A 263 -8.99 -20.23 -12.61
CA GLU A 263 -10.22 -19.52 -12.20
C GLU A 263 -11.25 -19.53 -13.34
N GLU A 264 -10.85 -19.35 -14.57
CA GLU A 264 -11.73 -19.41 -15.73
C GLU A 264 -12.28 -20.82 -15.98
N LEU A 265 -11.44 -21.85 -15.87
CA LEU A 265 -11.87 -23.24 -16.02
C LEU A 265 -12.86 -23.68 -14.93
N ILE A 266 -12.63 -23.27 -13.69
CA ILE A 266 -13.48 -23.66 -12.56
C ILE A 266 -14.78 -22.82 -12.52
N TYR A 267 -14.69 -21.53 -12.77
CA TYR A 267 -15.77 -20.58 -12.53
C TYR A 267 -16.37 -19.95 -13.80
N GLY A 268 -15.72 -20.11 -14.95
CA GLY A 268 -16.15 -19.46 -16.19
C GLY A 268 -17.60 -19.80 -16.59
N HIS A 269 -18.04 -21.05 -16.36
CA HIS A 269 -19.40 -21.47 -16.62
C HIS A 269 -20.47 -20.88 -15.69
N LEU A 270 -20.04 -20.29 -14.55
CA LEU A 270 -20.93 -19.64 -13.58
C LEU A 270 -21.14 -18.14 -13.88
N ARG A 271 -20.44 -17.58 -14.87
CA ARG A 271 -20.58 -16.16 -15.23
C ARG A 271 -21.97 -15.87 -15.77
N LYS A 272 -22.52 -14.68 -15.46
CA LYS A 272 -23.76 -14.22 -16.08
C LYS A 272 -23.61 -14.19 -17.59
N GLY A 273 -24.50 -14.89 -18.29
CA GLY A 273 -24.47 -14.97 -19.74
C GLY A 273 -23.70 -16.17 -20.32
N ALA A 274 -22.96 -16.95 -19.53
CA ALA A 274 -22.27 -18.15 -19.99
C ALA A 274 -23.22 -19.26 -20.48
N ASN A 275 -24.50 -19.20 -20.09
CA ASN A 275 -25.55 -20.17 -20.47
C ASN A 275 -26.45 -19.64 -21.59
N ALA A 276 -26.02 -18.63 -22.37
CA ALA A 276 -26.77 -18.00 -23.45
C ALA A 276 -26.36 -18.52 -24.86
N GLU A 277 -25.62 -19.63 -24.94
CA GLU A 277 -25.32 -20.36 -26.19
C GLU A 277 -26.06 -21.70 -26.26
#